data_9d6ea3003122422a812612f885879f45
#
_entry.id   9d6ea3003122422a812612f885879f45
#
_cell.length_a   1.000
_cell.length_b   1.000
_cell.length_c   1.000
_cell.angle_alpha   90.00
_cell.angle_beta   90.00
_cell.angle_gamma   90.00
#
_symmetry.space_group_name_H-M   'P 1'
#
loop_
_entity.id
_entity.type
_entity.pdbx_description
1 polymer ?
#
loop_
_entity_poly.entity_id
_entity_poly.type
_entity_poly.pdbx_seq_one_letter_code
_entity_poly.pdbx_strand_id
1 'polypeptide(L)'
;MASIKEVAQKAGVGVGTVSRVLNSTGYVSDETRIKVETAMKELNYIPNELARNLLSKKSGIVAIIIPKISHPFFAEVVLYAEAELMKKGYKTMICSTYSEQNYEKEYINMLNRHIVDGIIAGSHMLDFEEYQGVQGPIVALDRFLGENIPV
;
A
#
# COMPACT_ATOMS: atom_id res chain seq x y z
N MET A 1 -5.70 -22.36 -8.39
CA MET A 1 -4.56 -21.45 -8.19
C MET A 1 -3.58 -22.17 -7.27
N ALA A 2 -2.32 -22.31 -7.67
CA ALA A 2 -1.33 -23.01 -6.86
C ALA A 2 -1.11 -22.30 -5.50
N SER A 3 -0.80 -23.06 -4.48
CA SER A 3 -0.55 -22.57 -3.12
C SER A 3 0.95 -22.56 -2.80
N ILE A 4 1.37 -21.79 -1.80
CA ILE A 4 2.76 -21.79 -1.32
C ILE A 4 3.20 -23.18 -0.83
N LYS A 5 2.27 -24.01 -0.35
CA LYS A 5 2.55 -25.39 0.08
C LYS A 5 2.90 -26.28 -1.12
N GLU A 6 2.22 -26.13 -2.24
CA GLU A 6 2.51 -26.89 -3.47
C GLU A 6 3.86 -26.46 -4.07
N VAL A 7 4.19 -25.16 -4.02
CA VAL A 7 5.53 -24.68 -4.41
C VAL A 7 6.61 -25.30 -3.54
N ALA A 8 6.41 -25.32 -2.22
CA ALA A 8 7.36 -25.90 -1.27
C ALA A 8 7.56 -27.39 -1.52
N GLN A 9 6.47 -28.15 -1.73
CA GLN A 9 6.52 -29.56 -2.04
C GLN A 9 7.27 -29.83 -3.35
N LYS A 10 6.96 -29.06 -4.40
CA LYS A 10 7.60 -29.22 -5.72
C LYS A 10 9.09 -28.85 -5.70
N ALA A 11 9.45 -27.81 -4.96
CA ALA A 11 10.85 -27.41 -4.79
C ALA A 11 11.65 -28.29 -3.81
N GLY A 12 10.99 -29.19 -3.08
CA GLY A 12 11.64 -30.03 -2.07
C GLY A 12 12.15 -29.27 -0.84
N VAL A 13 11.47 -28.17 -0.47
CA VAL A 13 11.87 -27.30 0.64
C VAL A 13 10.71 -27.02 1.60
N GLY A 14 11.00 -26.47 2.77
CA GLY A 14 9.95 -26.02 3.68
C GLY A 14 9.24 -24.75 3.21
N VAL A 15 7.97 -24.57 3.59
CA VAL A 15 7.18 -23.35 3.30
C VAL A 15 7.89 -22.07 3.78
N GLY A 16 8.58 -22.15 4.93
CA GLY A 16 9.39 -21.02 5.43
C GLY A 16 10.54 -20.61 4.51
N THR A 17 11.13 -21.59 3.80
CA THR A 17 12.19 -21.33 2.80
C THR A 17 11.61 -20.63 1.56
N VAL A 18 10.44 -21.08 1.08
CA VAL A 18 9.73 -20.40 -0.02
C VAL A 18 9.39 -18.96 0.38
N SER A 19 8.88 -18.77 1.60
CA SER A 19 8.58 -17.41 2.12
C SER A 19 9.82 -16.52 2.18
N ARG A 20 10.98 -17.05 2.58
CA ARG A 20 12.24 -16.28 2.57
C ARG A 20 12.67 -15.89 1.17
N VAL A 21 12.54 -16.77 0.19
CA VAL A 21 12.82 -16.46 -1.22
C VAL A 21 11.91 -15.35 -1.72
N LEU A 22 10.60 -15.45 -1.46
CA LEU A 22 9.60 -14.48 -1.89
C LEU A 22 9.81 -13.09 -1.30
N ASN A 23 10.21 -13.04 -0.03
CA ASN A 23 10.36 -11.78 0.69
C ASN A 23 11.80 -11.25 0.72
N SER A 24 12.73 -11.97 0.10
CA SER A 24 14.17 -11.68 0.16
C SER A 24 14.67 -11.49 1.60
N THR A 25 14.15 -12.30 2.55
CA THR A 25 14.49 -12.23 3.97
C THR A 25 15.35 -13.41 4.39
N GLY A 26 16.41 -13.15 5.15
CA GLY A 26 17.33 -14.17 5.61
C GLY A 26 18.16 -14.81 4.50
N TYR A 27 19.06 -15.71 4.89
CA TYR A 27 19.93 -16.40 3.95
C TYR A 27 19.21 -17.57 3.29
N VAL A 28 19.30 -17.66 1.97
CA VAL A 28 18.91 -18.82 1.15
C VAL A 28 19.99 -19.00 0.08
N SER A 29 20.51 -20.23 -0.05
CA SER A 29 21.52 -20.52 -1.08
C SER A 29 20.95 -20.30 -2.49
N ASP A 30 21.83 -19.93 -3.44
CA ASP A 30 21.41 -19.69 -4.83
C ASP A 30 20.76 -20.94 -5.45
N GLU A 31 21.31 -22.12 -5.17
CA GLU A 31 20.71 -23.39 -5.62
C GLU A 31 19.26 -23.55 -5.14
N THR A 32 19.01 -23.26 -3.86
CA THR A 32 17.65 -23.35 -3.28
C THR A 32 16.74 -22.29 -3.87
N ARG A 33 17.23 -21.08 -4.10
CA ARG A 33 16.49 -20.00 -4.75
C ARG A 33 16.02 -20.42 -6.12
N ILE A 34 16.93 -20.93 -6.96
CA ILE A 34 16.63 -21.42 -8.31
C ILE A 34 15.56 -22.53 -8.28
N LYS A 35 15.64 -23.49 -7.36
CA LYS A 35 14.63 -24.55 -7.21
C LYS A 35 13.24 -23.98 -6.92
N VAL A 36 13.16 -23.02 -6.03
CA VAL A 36 11.88 -22.37 -5.65
C VAL A 36 11.32 -21.57 -6.83
N GLU A 37 12.14 -20.74 -7.48
CA GLU A 37 11.72 -19.92 -8.63
C GLU A 37 11.26 -20.79 -9.82
N THR A 38 11.95 -21.90 -10.07
CA THR A 38 11.54 -22.88 -11.08
C THR A 38 10.20 -23.49 -10.76
N ALA A 39 10.01 -23.96 -9.51
CA ALA A 39 8.74 -24.52 -9.06
C ALA A 39 7.58 -23.52 -9.16
N MET A 40 7.84 -22.23 -8.84
CA MET A 40 6.84 -21.16 -8.99
C MET A 40 6.42 -20.97 -10.46
N LYS A 41 7.39 -20.94 -11.38
CA LYS A 41 7.11 -20.82 -12.83
C LYS A 41 6.29 -21.99 -13.35
N GLU A 42 6.68 -23.21 -13.03
CA GLU A 42 6.01 -24.42 -13.51
C GLU A 42 4.59 -24.57 -12.95
N LEU A 43 4.32 -24.05 -11.75
CA LEU A 43 3.01 -24.06 -11.12
C LEU A 43 2.18 -22.82 -11.47
N ASN A 44 2.72 -21.88 -12.25
CA ASN A 44 2.12 -20.55 -12.47
C ASN A 44 1.69 -19.91 -11.13
N TYR A 45 2.55 -20.05 -10.10
CA TYR A 45 2.26 -19.52 -8.77
C TYR A 45 2.47 -18.02 -8.74
N ILE A 46 1.42 -17.29 -8.40
CA ILE A 46 1.48 -15.84 -8.17
C ILE A 46 1.40 -15.62 -6.65
N PRO A 47 2.41 -14.98 -6.03
CA PRO A 47 2.37 -14.66 -4.61
C PRO A 47 1.15 -13.81 -4.26
N ASN A 48 0.44 -14.19 -3.18
CA ASN A 48 -0.66 -13.38 -2.70
C ASN A 48 -0.11 -12.20 -1.88
N GLU A 49 -0.17 -11.00 -2.45
CA GLU A 49 0.30 -9.77 -1.80
C GLU A 49 -0.46 -9.48 -0.50
N LEU A 50 -1.76 -9.77 -0.44
CA LEU A 50 -2.56 -9.56 0.77
C LEU A 50 -2.06 -10.43 1.94
N ALA A 51 -1.75 -11.71 1.66
CA ALA A 51 -1.20 -12.60 2.67
C ALA A 51 0.19 -12.16 3.16
N ARG A 52 1.01 -11.62 2.24
CA ARG A 52 2.33 -11.07 2.56
C ARG A 52 2.19 -9.78 3.39
N ASN A 53 1.30 -8.91 3.00
CA ASN A 53 1.04 -7.63 3.65
C ASN A 53 0.48 -7.81 5.07
N LEU A 54 -0.32 -8.85 5.31
CA LEU A 54 -0.82 -9.20 6.63
C LEU A 54 0.32 -9.47 7.63
N LEU A 55 1.38 -10.15 7.19
CA LEU A 55 2.56 -10.44 8.03
C LEU A 55 3.40 -9.18 8.29
N SER A 56 3.51 -8.28 7.32
CA SER A 56 4.27 -7.04 7.44
C SER A 56 3.50 -5.91 8.11
N LYS A 57 2.19 -6.06 8.33
CA LYS A 57 1.25 -5.00 8.76
C LYS A 57 1.31 -3.74 7.87
N LYS A 58 1.60 -3.93 6.58
CA LYS A 58 1.65 -2.86 5.58
C LYS A 58 0.78 -3.25 4.39
N SER A 59 -0.03 -2.31 3.92
CA SER A 59 -0.87 -2.50 2.73
C SER A 59 -0.07 -2.30 1.43
N GLY A 60 0.98 -1.52 1.48
CA GLY A 60 1.73 -1.06 0.31
C GLY A 60 0.95 -0.02 -0.52
N ILE A 61 -0.06 0.61 0.08
CA ILE A 61 -0.94 1.59 -0.57
C ILE A 61 -0.85 2.93 0.16
N VAL A 62 -0.76 4.01 -0.61
CA VAL A 62 -0.92 5.38 -0.12
C VAL A 62 -2.17 5.99 -0.77
N ALA A 63 -3.07 6.54 0.03
CA ALA A 63 -4.24 7.24 -0.48
C ALA A 63 -3.91 8.71 -0.80
N ILE A 64 -4.43 9.21 -1.91
CA ILE A 64 -4.43 10.64 -2.24
C ILE A 64 -5.88 11.09 -2.25
N ILE A 65 -6.24 11.91 -1.27
CA ILE A 65 -7.58 12.46 -1.13
C ILE A 65 -7.62 13.82 -1.82
N ILE A 66 -8.48 13.96 -2.81
CA ILE A 66 -8.61 15.17 -3.62
C ILE A 66 -10.08 15.58 -3.77
N PRO A 67 -10.38 16.89 -3.96
CA PRO A 67 -11.76 17.32 -4.14
C PRO A 67 -12.37 16.78 -5.43
N LYS A 68 -11.66 16.88 -6.56
CA LYS A 68 -12.19 16.49 -7.87
C LYS A 68 -11.08 15.99 -8.79
N ILE A 69 -11.23 14.78 -9.29
CA ILE A 69 -10.24 14.12 -10.16
C ILE A 69 -10.05 14.86 -11.51
N SER A 70 -11.09 15.49 -12.02
CA SER A 70 -11.03 16.24 -13.29
C SER A 70 -10.45 17.65 -13.15
N HIS A 71 -10.05 18.10 -11.97
CA HIS A 71 -9.42 19.38 -11.78
C HIS A 71 -7.95 19.32 -12.20
N PRO A 72 -7.47 20.16 -13.15
CA PRO A 72 -6.11 20.03 -13.71
C PRO A 72 -5.01 20.03 -12.68
N PHE A 73 -5.06 20.90 -11.68
CA PHE A 73 -4.09 20.97 -10.60
C PHE A 73 -3.98 19.62 -9.85
N PHE A 74 -5.11 19.04 -9.43
CA PHE A 74 -5.08 17.78 -8.69
C PHE A 74 -4.70 16.60 -9.58
N ALA A 75 -5.02 16.65 -10.86
CA ALA A 75 -4.57 15.63 -11.82
C ALA A 75 -3.04 15.60 -11.94
N GLU A 76 -2.39 16.77 -11.98
CA GLU A 76 -0.93 16.86 -11.99
C GLU A 76 -0.31 16.41 -10.65
N VAL A 77 -0.88 16.84 -9.53
CA VAL A 77 -0.43 16.39 -8.19
C VAL A 77 -0.45 14.87 -8.10
N VAL A 78 -1.56 14.24 -8.50
CA VAL A 78 -1.70 12.78 -8.50
C VAL A 78 -0.65 12.14 -9.39
N LEU A 79 -0.44 12.63 -10.60
CA LEU A 79 0.52 12.10 -11.57
C LEU A 79 1.94 12.05 -10.99
N TYR A 80 2.41 13.15 -10.42
CA TYR A 80 3.76 13.24 -9.86
C TYR A 80 3.88 12.46 -8.55
N ALA A 81 2.89 12.52 -7.67
CA ALA A 81 2.89 11.77 -6.43
C ALA A 81 2.90 10.25 -6.69
N GLU A 82 2.08 9.76 -7.62
CA GLU A 82 2.07 8.36 -8.03
C GLU A 82 3.44 7.90 -8.54
N ALA A 83 4.07 8.69 -9.41
CA ALA A 83 5.38 8.38 -9.95
C ALA A 83 6.45 8.22 -8.84
N GLU A 84 6.44 9.11 -7.84
CA GLU A 84 7.38 9.02 -6.72
C GLU A 84 7.06 7.88 -5.75
N LEU A 85 5.78 7.63 -5.48
CA LEU A 85 5.34 6.50 -4.65
C LEU A 85 5.67 5.16 -5.29
N MET A 86 5.49 5.03 -6.61
CA MET A 86 5.82 3.83 -7.37
C MET A 86 7.32 3.50 -7.29
N LYS A 87 8.21 4.50 -7.38
CA LYS A 87 9.67 4.31 -7.18
C LYS A 87 10.01 3.75 -5.81
N LYS A 88 9.19 4.02 -4.81
CA LYS A 88 9.33 3.52 -3.44
C LYS A 88 8.57 2.22 -3.17
N GLY A 89 7.94 1.64 -4.19
CA GLY A 89 7.21 0.38 -4.09
C GLY A 89 5.79 0.50 -3.53
N TYR A 90 5.23 1.72 -3.46
CA TYR A 90 3.84 1.94 -3.07
C TYR A 90 2.92 2.01 -4.29
N LYS A 91 1.71 1.51 -4.12
CA LYS A 91 0.58 1.72 -5.04
C LYS A 91 -0.22 2.94 -4.56
N THR A 92 -0.87 3.61 -5.48
CA THR A 92 -1.67 4.80 -5.18
C THR A 92 -3.15 4.47 -5.25
N MET A 93 -3.91 4.93 -4.24
CA MET A 93 -5.37 4.91 -4.24
C MET A 93 -5.87 6.35 -4.32
N ILE A 94 -6.63 6.67 -5.35
CA ILE A 94 -7.21 8.01 -5.52
C ILE A 94 -8.60 8.03 -4.89
N CYS A 95 -8.82 8.95 -3.95
CA CYS A 95 -10.06 9.14 -3.23
C CYS A 95 -10.61 10.54 -3.55
N SER A 96 -11.74 10.62 -4.24
CA SER A 96 -12.38 11.90 -4.54
C SER A 96 -13.50 12.21 -3.54
N THR A 97 -13.51 13.44 -3.03
CA THR A 97 -14.55 13.91 -2.11
C THR A 97 -15.67 14.68 -2.83
N TYR A 98 -15.63 14.70 -4.17
CA TYR A 98 -16.64 15.37 -5.00
C TYR A 98 -17.96 14.58 -4.99
N SER A 99 -18.71 14.71 -3.90
CA SER A 99 -20.06 14.18 -3.79
C SER A 99 -20.88 15.04 -2.81
N GLU A 100 -22.20 14.88 -2.82
CA GLU A 100 -23.09 15.52 -1.82
C GLU A 100 -22.80 15.04 -0.39
N GLN A 101 -22.23 13.84 -0.27
CA GLN A 101 -21.80 13.28 1.01
C GLN A 101 -20.28 13.45 1.15
N ASN A 102 -19.85 14.00 2.29
CA ASN A 102 -18.42 14.12 2.58
C ASN A 102 -17.86 12.77 3.03
N TYR A 103 -17.16 12.10 2.10
CA TYR A 103 -16.47 10.83 2.38
C TYR A 103 -15.06 11.01 2.96
N GLU A 104 -14.59 12.22 3.18
CA GLU A 104 -13.21 12.47 3.64
C GLU A 104 -12.91 11.75 4.95
N LYS A 105 -13.84 11.77 5.91
CA LYS A 105 -13.72 11.04 7.18
C LYS A 105 -13.59 9.52 6.98
N GLU A 106 -14.35 8.94 6.07
CA GLU A 106 -14.25 7.51 5.76
C GLU A 106 -12.88 7.18 5.14
N TYR A 107 -12.37 8.02 4.25
CA TYR A 107 -11.05 7.85 3.65
C TYR A 107 -9.92 7.98 4.69
N ILE A 108 -10.02 8.94 5.63
CA ILE A 108 -9.06 9.07 6.73
C ILE A 108 -9.10 7.84 7.64
N ASN A 109 -10.28 7.29 7.91
CA ASN A 109 -10.40 6.07 8.71
C ASN A 109 -9.78 4.83 8.06
N MET A 110 -9.52 4.83 6.75
CA MET A 110 -8.77 3.76 6.10
C MET A 110 -7.35 3.62 6.66
N LEU A 111 -6.74 4.72 7.12
CA LEU A 111 -5.44 4.70 7.77
C LEU A 111 -5.51 4.00 9.13
N ASN A 112 -6.50 4.34 9.95
CA ASN A 112 -6.74 3.69 11.26
C ASN A 112 -7.04 2.18 11.12
N ARG A 113 -7.66 1.78 10.01
CA ARG A 113 -7.97 0.38 9.68
C ARG A 113 -6.84 -0.35 8.96
N HIS A 114 -5.68 0.28 8.76
CA HIS A 114 -4.54 -0.27 8.01
C HIS A 114 -4.87 -0.72 6.58
N ILE A 115 -5.87 -0.11 5.95
CA ILE A 115 -6.20 -0.31 4.53
C ILE A 115 -5.18 0.41 3.65
N VAL A 116 -4.70 1.55 4.13
CA VAL A 116 -3.60 2.32 3.52
C VAL A 116 -2.51 2.57 4.54
N ASP A 117 -1.28 2.76 4.07
CA ASP A 117 -0.11 3.00 4.91
C ASP A 117 0.14 4.50 5.16
N GLY A 118 -0.46 5.36 4.36
CA GLY A 118 -0.34 6.80 4.47
C GLY A 118 -1.38 7.53 3.63
N ILE A 119 -1.55 8.82 3.90
CA ILE A 119 -2.50 9.68 3.20
C ILE A 119 -1.80 10.97 2.76
N ILE A 120 -2.05 11.37 1.51
CA ILE A 120 -1.81 12.73 1.02
C ILE A 120 -3.18 13.42 0.93
N ALA A 121 -3.41 14.39 1.81
CA ALA A 121 -4.70 15.08 1.93
C ALA A 121 -4.69 16.39 1.11
N GLY A 122 -5.36 16.38 -0.03
CA GLY A 122 -5.60 17.55 -0.88
C GLY A 122 -7.04 18.08 -0.79
N SER A 123 -7.92 17.40 -0.03
CA SER A 123 -9.25 17.87 0.36
C SER A 123 -9.25 18.21 1.83
N HIS A 124 -9.97 19.27 2.22
CA HIS A 124 -9.95 19.84 3.56
C HIS A 124 -11.35 20.28 3.98
N MET A 125 -12.33 19.40 3.85
CA MET A 125 -13.72 19.69 4.23
C MET A 125 -14.01 19.37 5.68
N LEU A 126 -13.12 18.63 6.36
CA LEU A 126 -13.24 18.32 7.77
C LEU A 126 -12.56 19.38 8.64
N ASP A 127 -13.05 19.50 9.86
CA ASP A 127 -12.44 20.35 10.87
C ASP A 127 -11.15 19.69 11.42
N PHE A 128 -10.28 20.54 11.98
CA PHE A 128 -8.98 20.13 12.50
C PHE A 128 -9.07 19.01 13.57
N GLU A 129 -10.10 19.04 14.41
CA GLU A 129 -10.33 18.08 15.48
C GLU A 129 -10.51 16.65 14.93
N GLU A 130 -11.05 16.51 13.74
CA GLU A 130 -11.28 15.20 13.12
C GLU A 130 -9.99 14.52 12.67
N TYR A 131 -8.92 15.30 12.41
CA TYR A 131 -7.62 14.78 12.10
C TYR A 131 -6.79 14.38 13.32
N GLN A 132 -7.10 14.91 14.52
CA GLN A 132 -6.34 14.63 15.75
C GLN A 132 -6.39 13.17 16.20
N GLY A 133 -7.46 12.44 15.87
CA GLY A 133 -7.64 11.03 16.22
C GLY A 133 -6.98 10.04 15.27
N VAL A 134 -6.27 10.50 14.23
CA VAL A 134 -5.74 9.65 13.17
C VAL A 134 -4.38 9.10 13.55
N GLN A 135 -4.24 7.78 13.51
CA GLN A 135 -2.99 7.09 13.80
C GLN A 135 -2.30 6.69 12.50
N GLY A 136 -1.29 7.45 12.11
CA GLY A 136 -0.46 7.13 10.94
C GLY A 136 -0.03 8.38 10.15
N PRO A 137 0.79 8.21 9.11
CA PRO A 137 1.35 9.32 8.38
C PRO A 137 0.31 9.97 7.46
N ILE A 138 0.09 11.25 7.66
CA ILE A 138 -0.67 12.15 6.78
C ILE A 138 0.24 13.29 6.37
N VAL A 139 0.18 13.68 5.11
CA VAL A 139 0.78 14.91 4.56
C VAL A 139 -0.37 15.75 3.99
N ALA A 140 -0.45 17.01 4.39
CA ALA A 140 -1.42 17.94 3.83
C ALA A 140 -0.87 18.66 2.60
N LEU A 141 -1.74 18.96 1.65
CA LEU A 141 -1.44 19.86 0.54
C LEU A 141 -2.09 21.21 0.84
N ASP A 142 -1.30 22.29 0.84
CA ASP A 142 -1.77 23.67 0.84
C ASP A 142 -2.59 24.12 2.08
N ARG A 143 -2.61 23.30 3.15
CA ARG A 143 -3.32 23.68 4.39
C ARG A 143 -2.68 23.08 5.63
N PHE A 144 -2.56 23.88 6.67
CA PHE A 144 -2.16 23.40 8.00
C PHE A 144 -3.29 22.57 8.64
N LEU A 145 -3.02 21.30 8.91
CA LEU A 145 -3.95 20.35 9.56
C LEU A 145 -3.52 19.99 10.98
N GLY A 146 -2.50 20.67 11.54
CA GLY A 146 -2.02 20.46 12.90
C GLY A 146 -0.50 20.31 12.99
N GLU A 147 0.04 20.46 14.21
CA GLU A 147 1.49 20.44 14.46
C GLU A 147 2.16 19.12 14.06
N ASN A 148 1.42 18.02 14.07
CA ASN A 148 1.92 16.68 13.75
C ASN A 148 1.70 16.26 12.27
N ILE A 149 1.10 17.13 11.45
CA ILE A 149 0.82 16.85 10.04
C ILE A 149 1.63 17.82 9.18
N PRO A 150 2.67 17.36 8.48
CA PRO A 150 3.45 18.20 7.58
C PRO A 150 2.61 18.68 6.38
N VAL A 151 2.94 19.86 5.88
CA VAL A 151 2.36 20.49 4.69
C VAL A 151 3.40 20.50 3.58
#